data_c84819717e1cfb5e0cb55b0e8a0aa747
#
_entry.id   c84819717e1cfb5e0cb55b0e8a0aa747
#
_cell.length_a   1.000
_cell.length_b   1.000
_cell.length_c   1.000
_cell.angle_alpha   90.00
_cell.angle_beta   90.00
_cell.angle_gamma   90.00
#
_symmetry.space_group_name_H-M   'P 1'
#
loop_
_entity.id
_entity.type
_entity.pdbx_description
1 polymer ?
#
loop_
_entity_poly.entity_id
_entity_poly.type
_entity_poly.pdbx_seq_one_letter_code
_entity_poly.pdbx_strand_id
1 'polypeptide(L)'
;MKNSFRYFILMSVACLILSGCRRRHYDCTVDNGSEVVDNGDDRHNGDDYRTERSIRRGTKVKMESKGGVYLVPINVNGLDLKFIFDTGASSICISSAEAMVMVRQGKITEKDILGQEQFQDATGGISVGTVVNLKTVNIGGIVLHDVEATVVDNISAPLLLGQTALAKFGKISIDYNNLTIEFN
;
A
#
# COMPACT_ATOMS: atom_id res chain seq x y z
N MET A 1 -35.26 1.89 14.89
CA MET A 1 -34.24 2.26 13.93
C MET A 1 -32.83 2.16 14.55
N LYS A 2 -32.45 1.03 15.17
CA LYS A 2 -31.14 0.85 15.86
C LYS A 2 -30.34 -0.39 15.41
N ASN A 3 -30.83 -1.16 14.45
CA ASN A 3 -30.21 -2.45 14.08
C ASN A 3 -29.54 -2.48 12.70
N SER A 4 -29.53 -1.38 11.92
CA SER A 4 -28.95 -1.39 10.58
C SER A 4 -27.44 -1.16 10.56
N PHE A 5 -26.84 -0.71 11.69
CA PHE A 5 -25.40 -0.38 11.75
C PHE A 5 -24.50 -1.58 12.13
N ARG A 6 -25.08 -2.66 12.63
CA ARG A 6 -24.29 -3.84 13.08
C ARG A 6 -23.91 -4.81 11.95
N TYR A 7 -24.58 -4.73 10.80
CA TYR A 7 -24.30 -5.63 9.66
C TYR A 7 -23.19 -5.12 8.73
N PHE A 8 -22.78 -3.84 8.86
CA PHE A 8 -21.72 -3.27 8.02
C PHE A 8 -20.29 -3.62 8.48
N ILE A 9 -20.15 -4.11 9.71
CA ILE A 9 -18.83 -4.38 10.31
C ILE A 9 -18.29 -5.79 9.96
N LEU A 10 -19.16 -6.68 9.47
CA LEU A 10 -18.76 -8.06 9.10
C LEU A 10 -18.25 -8.21 7.67
N MET A 11 -18.22 -7.14 6.87
CA MET A 11 -17.73 -7.17 5.48
C MET A 11 -16.28 -6.74 5.28
N SER A 12 -15.52 -6.48 6.34
CA SER A 12 -14.15 -5.97 6.20
C SER A 12 -13.06 -7.03 6.39
N VAL A 13 -13.32 -8.28 6.02
CA VAL A 13 -12.27 -9.29 6.13
C VAL A 13 -12.07 -9.97 4.79
N ALA A 14 -10.89 -9.77 4.26
CA ALA A 14 -10.20 -10.52 3.22
C ALA A 14 -10.64 -10.28 1.76
N CYS A 15 -10.03 -9.28 1.12
CA CYS A 15 -9.74 -9.34 -0.30
C CYS A 15 -8.67 -10.42 -0.53
N LEU A 16 -9.06 -11.68 -0.72
CA LEU A 16 -8.16 -12.75 -1.15
C LEU A 16 -7.99 -12.66 -2.66
N ILE A 17 -6.85 -12.15 -3.09
CA ILE A 17 -6.48 -12.18 -4.50
C ILE A 17 -5.90 -13.56 -4.81
N LEU A 18 -6.60 -14.32 -5.62
CA LEU A 18 -6.00 -15.43 -6.37
C LEU A 18 -5.38 -14.86 -7.65
N SER A 19 -4.18 -14.27 -7.52
CA SER A 19 -3.35 -13.96 -8.68
C SER A 19 -2.91 -15.26 -9.31
N GLY A 20 -3.37 -15.50 -10.54
CA GLY A 20 -2.84 -16.57 -11.40
C GLY A 20 -1.34 -16.35 -11.59
N CYS A 21 -0.53 -17.20 -10.97
CA CYS A 21 0.92 -17.20 -11.06
C CYS A 21 1.38 -17.36 -12.52
N ARG A 22 1.84 -16.28 -13.13
CA ARG A 22 2.81 -16.38 -14.21
C ARG A 22 4.18 -16.49 -13.56
N ARG A 23 4.63 -17.73 -13.32
CA ARG A 23 5.97 -18.06 -12.82
C ARG A 23 7.02 -17.47 -13.74
N ARG A 24 7.72 -16.42 -13.29
CA ARG A 24 9.09 -16.17 -13.73
C ARG A 24 10.00 -16.92 -12.77
N HIS A 25 10.63 -17.95 -13.29
CA HIS A 25 11.69 -18.67 -12.63
C HIS A 25 12.86 -17.71 -12.39
N TYR A 26 13.11 -17.37 -11.13
CA TYR A 26 14.43 -16.86 -10.72
C TYR A 26 15.18 -18.03 -10.14
N ASP A 27 16.15 -18.48 -10.91
CA ASP A 27 17.12 -19.49 -10.51
C ASP A 27 18.08 -18.85 -9.52
N CYS A 28 18.00 -19.22 -8.24
CA CYS A 28 18.99 -18.88 -7.25
C CYS A 28 20.05 -19.97 -7.23
N THR A 29 21.05 -19.88 -8.07
CA THR A 29 22.28 -20.65 -7.90
C THR A 29 23.10 -20.00 -6.80
N VAL A 30 23.21 -20.71 -5.69
CA VAL A 30 24.21 -20.45 -4.64
C VAL A 30 25.52 -21.01 -5.15
N ASP A 31 26.48 -20.16 -5.45
CA ASP A 31 27.85 -20.59 -5.72
C ASP A 31 28.74 -20.19 -4.57
N ASN A 32 29.37 -21.21 -3.97
CA ASN A 32 30.36 -21.07 -2.93
C ASN A 32 31.75 -20.98 -3.57
N GLY A 33 32.50 -19.96 -3.17
CA GLY A 33 33.93 -20.17 -2.99
C GLY A 33 34.89 -19.44 -3.92
N SER A 34 35.76 -18.81 -3.27
CA SER A 34 37.18 -18.53 -3.56
C SER A 34 37.58 -17.11 -3.95
N GLU A 35 38.47 -16.63 -3.10
CA GLU A 35 39.33 -15.46 -3.18
C GLU A 35 40.05 -15.32 -4.54
N VAL A 36 40.22 -14.07 -4.98
CA VAL A 36 41.51 -13.58 -5.55
C VAL A 36 41.50 -12.05 -5.68
N VAL A 37 42.36 -11.40 -4.91
CA VAL A 37 43.30 -10.30 -5.11
C VAL A 37 43.13 -9.34 -6.31
N ASP A 38 42.93 -8.06 -5.94
CA ASP A 38 43.68 -6.82 -6.26
C ASP A 38 43.82 -6.31 -7.70
N ASN A 39 43.76 -4.97 -7.75
CA ASN A 39 44.28 -3.98 -8.72
C ASN A 39 43.36 -3.55 -9.88
N GLY A 40 43.09 -2.24 -9.85
CA GLY A 40 42.72 -1.51 -11.06
C GLY A 40 41.85 -0.29 -10.84
N ASP A 41 42.49 0.82 -10.65
CA ASP A 41 42.04 2.20 -10.80
C ASP A 41 41.18 2.36 -12.06
N ASP A 42 39.89 2.74 -11.88
CA ASP A 42 39.14 3.43 -12.94
C ASP A 42 38.02 4.29 -12.35
N ARG A 43 38.27 5.59 -12.44
CA ARG A 43 37.33 6.65 -12.16
C ARG A 43 36.17 6.58 -13.18
N HIS A 44 35.02 6.14 -12.75
CA HIS A 44 33.80 6.38 -13.50
C HIS A 44 32.83 7.17 -12.66
N ASN A 45 32.50 8.36 -13.16
CA ASN A 45 31.38 9.17 -12.76
C ASN A 45 30.09 8.32 -12.75
N GLY A 46 29.72 7.83 -11.59
CA GLY A 46 28.43 7.21 -11.35
C GLY A 46 27.49 8.27 -10.84
N ASP A 47 26.54 8.67 -11.67
CA ASP A 47 25.41 9.48 -11.26
C ASP A 47 24.75 8.81 -10.05
N ASP A 48 24.85 9.52 -8.94
CA ASP A 48 24.38 9.14 -7.61
C ASP A 48 22.83 9.15 -7.61
N TYR A 49 22.22 8.06 -8.05
CA TYR A 49 20.82 7.79 -7.75
C TYR A 49 20.70 7.47 -6.26
N ARG A 50 20.93 8.49 -5.47
CA ARG A 50 20.55 8.48 -4.06
C ARG A 50 19.04 8.42 -3.98
N THR A 51 18.54 7.21 -4.04
CA THR A 51 17.21 6.92 -3.46
C THR A 51 17.30 7.36 -2.01
N GLU A 52 16.75 8.53 -1.70
CA GLU A 52 16.65 9.02 -0.33
C GLU A 52 15.68 8.11 0.46
N ARG A 53 16.15 6.90 0.69
CA ARG A 53 15.54 5.99 1.65
C ARG A 53 16.07 6.34 3.04
N SER A 54 15.84 7.58 3.47
CA SER A 54 15.97 7.90 4.88
C SER A 54 14.71 7.39 5.60
N ILE A 55 14.57 6.07 5.70
CA ILE A 55 13.67 5.48 6.70
C ILE A 55 14.25 5.95 8.03
N ARG A 56 13.68 7.01 8.60
CA ARG A 56 13.98 7.42 9.96
C ARG A 56 13.49 6.29 10.84
N ARG A 57 14.43 5.47 11.36
CA ARG A 57 14.12 4.38 12.30
C ARG A 57 13.24 4.95 13.39
N GLY A 58 12.08 4.31 13.63
CA GLY A 58 11.18 4.69 14.69
C GLY A 58 10.19 5.80 14.37
N THR A 59 9.78 5.95 13.10
CA THR A 59 8.66 6.87 12.79
C THR A 59 7.37 6.35 13.40
N LYS A 60 6.83 7.12 14.35
CA LYS A 60 5.54 6.82 15.03
C LYS A 60 4.41 7.64 14.45
N VAL A 61 3.32 6.97 14.11
CA VAL A 61 2.10 7.58 13.59
C VAL A 61 0.94 7.26 14.51
N LYS A 62 0.16 8.26 14.89
CA LYS A 62 -1.06 8.06 15.67
C LYS A 62 -2.15 7.47 14.81
N MET A 63 -2.84 6.47 15.38
CA MET A 63 -4.04 5.89 14.81
C MET A 63 -5.28 6.42 15.54
N GLU A 64 -6.41 6.38 14.85
CA GLU A 64 -7.74 6.63 15.42
C GLU A 64 -8.50 5.29 15.49
N SER A 65 -9.01 4.94 16.67
CA SER A 65 -9.89 3.78 16.80
C SER A 65 -11.34 4.20 16.55
N LYS A 66 -11.99 3.57 15.58
CA LYS A 66 -13.37 3.88 15.22
C LYS A 66 -14.09 2.63 14.72
N GLY A 67 -15.20 2.27 15.35
CA GLY A 67 -16.04 1.15 14.88
C GLY A 67 -15.36 -0.21 14.88
N GLY A 68 -14.33 -0.42 15.73
CA GLY A 68 -13.59 -1.68 15.83
C GLY A 68 -12.43 -1.79 14.83
N VAL A 69 -12.15 -0.73 14.06
CA VAL A 69 -10.98 -0.66 13.15
C VAL A 69 -10.06 0.47 13.56
N TYR A 70 -8.82 0.44 13.06
CA TYR A 70 -7.79 1.45 13.29
C TYR A 70 -7.54 2.24 12.01
N LEU A 71 -7.72 3.55 12.08
CA LEU A 71 -7.53 4.48 10.98
C LEU A 71 -6.15 5.13 11.08
N VAL A 72 -5.41 5.11 9.97
CA VAL A 72 -4.09 5.74 9.84
C VAL A 72 -4.23 6.95 8.90
N PRO A 73 -3.75 8.14 9.29
CA PRO A 73 -3.70 9.28 8.40
C PRO A 73 -2.61 9.08 7.35
N ILE A 74 -2.99 9.23 6.09
CA ILE A 74 -2.10 9.04 4.92
C ILE A 74 -2.34 10.19 3.95
N ASN A 75 -1.27 10.79 3.45
CA ASN A 75 -1.34 11.72 2.34
C ASN A 75 -1.06 10.98 1.04
N VAL A 76 -2.04 10.96 0.16
CA VAL A 76 -1.96 10.30 -1.16
C VAL A 76 -2.01 11.35 -2.26
N ASN A 77 -0.95 11.46 -3.05
CA ASN A 77 -0.83 12.45 -4.13
C ASN A 77 -1.19 13.88 -3.66
N GLY A 78 -0.86 14.23 -2.39
CA GLY A 78 -1.19 15.52 -1.79
C GLY A 78 -2.65 15.66 -1.31
N LEU A 79 -3.39 14.57 -1.14
CA LEU A 79 -4.71 14.53 -0.51
C LEU A 79 -4.63 13.77 0.82
N ASP A 80 -5.03 14.43 1.92
CA ASP A 80 -5.05 13.80 3.24
C ASP A 80 -6.29 12.94 3.40
N LEU A 81 -6.08 11.66 3.65
CA LEU A 81 -7.11 10.65 3.79
C LEU A 81 -6.86 9.80 5.03
N LYS A 82 -7.88 9.07 5.49
CA LYS A 82 -7.77 8.09 6.57
C LYS A 82 -8.04 6.69 6.03
N PHE A 83 -7.06 5.84 6.15
CA PHE A 83 -7.13 4.45 5.70
C PHE A 83 -7.28 3.51 6.89
N ILE A 84 -8.08 2.49 6.75
CA ILE A 84 -8.10 1.37 7.69
C ILE A 84 -6.78 0.62 7.54
N PHE A 85 -6.06 0.42 8.64
CA PHE A 85 -4.92 -0.48 8.69
C PHE A 85 -5.44 -1.92 8.59
N ASP A 86 -5.24 -2.54 7.42
CA ASP A 86 -5.81 -3.86 7.12
C ASP A 86 -4.76 -4.82 6.57
N THR A 87 -4.27 -5.71 7.43
CA THR A 87 -3.31 -6.75 7.04
C THR A 87 -3.95 -7.89 6.23
N GLY A 88 -5.28 -7.93 6.16
CA GLY A 88 -6.04 -8.87 5.35
C GLY A 88 -6.27 -8.40 3.91
N ALA A 89 -6.11 -7.10 3.64
CA ALA A 89 -6.18 -6.56 2.30
C ALA A 89 -4.82 -6.75 1.59
N SER A 90 -4.85 -7.17 0.33
CA SER A 90 -3.61 -7.37 -0.45
C SER A 90 -3.03 -6.07 -0.97
N SER A 91 -3.85 -5.10 -1.36
CA SER A 91 -3.43 -3.82 -1.94
C SER A 91 -4.02 -2.63 -1.19
N ILE A 92 -3.55 -1.42 -1.52
CA ILE A 92 -4.29 -0.20 -1.18
C ILE A 92 -5.61 -0.23 -1.94
N CYS A 93 -6.73 -0.06 -1.21
CA CYS A 93 -8.04 0.10 -1.83
C CYS A 93 -8.53 1.53 -1.63
N ILE A 94 -9.05 2.12 -2.72
CA ILE A 94 -9.62 3.47 -2.74
C ILE A 94 -11.03 3.37 -3.28
N SER A 95 -11.98 4.12 -2.70
CA SER A 95 -13.34 4.17 -3.23
C SER A 95 -13.40 4.95 -4.55
N SER A 96 -14.42 4.70 -5.36
CA SER A 96 -14.65 5.50 -6.56
C SER A 96 -14.92 6.98 -6.25
N ALA A 97 -15.40 7.31 -5.05
CA ALA A 97 -15.60 8.70 -4.62
C ALA A 97 -14.27 9.45 -4.47
N GLU A 98 -13.32 8.89 -3.71
CA GLU A 98 -11.99 9.50 -3.53
C GLU A 98 -11.20 9.53 -4.84
N ALA A 99 -11.26 8.45 -5.64
CA ALA A 99 -10.63 8.41 -6.94
C ALA A 99 -11.16 9.53 -7.86
N MET A 100 -12.47 9.79 -7.85
CA MET A 100 -13.08 10.87 -8.63
C MET A 100 -12.60 12.25 -8.17
N VAL A 101 -12.44 12.47 -6.86
CA VAL A 101 -11.86 13.71 -6.32
C VAL A 101 -10.43 13.88 -6.81
N MET A 102 -9.61 12.82 -6.77
CA MET A 102 -8.23 12.85 -7.25
C MET A 102 -8.14 13.15 -8.74
N VAL A 103 -9.00 12.54 -9.56
CA VAL A 103 -9.07 12.83 -11.01
C VAL A 103 -9.45 14.28 -11.28
N ARG A 104 -10.47 14.81 -10.61
CA ARG A 104 -10.91 16.20 -10.77
C ARG A 104 -9.83 17.21 -10.37
N GLN A 105 -8.96 16.85 -9.42
CA GLN A 105 -7.84 17.67 -8.97
C GLN A 105 -6.56 17.44 -9.80
N GLY A 106 -6.60 16.58 -10.83
CA GLY A 106 -5.42 16.23 -11.63
C GLY A 106 -4.35 15.42 -10.88
N LYS A 107 -4.71 14.84 -9.74
CA LYS A 107 -3.81 14.01 -8.91
C LYS A 107 -3.70 12.58 -9.44
N ILE A 108 -4.72 12.11 -10.15
CA ILE A 108 -4.72 10.90 -10.96
C ILE A 108 -5.11 11.32 -12.38
N THR A 109 -4.38 10.85 -13.37
CA THR A 109 -4.59 11.11 -14.79
C THR A 109 -4.75 9.80 -15.55
N GLU A 110 -5.12 9.84 -16.83
CA GLU A 110 -5.21 8.63 -17.66
C GLU A 110 -3.89 7.84 -17.71
N LYS A 111 -2.75 8.53 -17.61
CA LYS A 111 -1.42 7.90 -17.61
C LYS A 111 -1.15 7.09 -16.33
N ASP A 112 -1.87 7.38 -15.28
CA ASP A 112 -1.75 6.69 -14.00
C ASP A 112 -2.66 5.45 -13.92
N ILE A 113 -3.52 5.22 -14.94
CA ILE A 113 -4.38 4.02 -15.04
C ILE A 113 -3.56 2.88 -15.62
N LEU A 114 -3.38 1.81 -14.84
CA LEU A 114 -2.57 0.65 -15.21
C LEU A 114 -3.40 -0.48 -15.84
N GLY A 115 -4.71 -0.51 -15.60
CA GLY A 115 -5.61 -1.53 -16.12
C GLY A 115 -6.74 -1.87 -15.18
N GLN A 116 -7.26 -3.07 -15.31
CA GLN A 116 -8.29 -3.62 -14.43
C GLN A 116 -7.86 -4.97 -13.89
N GLU A 117 -8.27 -5.28 -12.67
CA GLU A 117 -8.07 -6.57 -12.04
C GLU A 117 -9.37 -7.08 -11.41
N GLN A 118 -9.48 -8.39 -11.31
CA GLN A 118 -10.54 -9.03 -10.54
C GLN A 118 -10.05 -9.29 -9.12
N PHE A 119 -10.90 -9.03 -8.16
CA PHE A 119 -10.64 -9.34 -6.76
C PHE A 119 -11.85 -10.06 -6.18
N GLN A 120 -11.59 -10.90 -5.19
CA GLN A 120 -12.62 -11.65 -4.46
C GLN A 120 -12.73 -11.06 -3.05
N ASP A 121 -13.95 -10.79 -2.63
CA ASP A 121 -14.24 -10.37 -1.26
C ASP A 121 -14.33 -11.58 -0.30
N ALA A 122 -14.44 -11.30 1.00
CA ALA A 122 -14.54 -12.33 2.03
C ALA A 122 -15.78 -13.23 1.91
N THR A 123 -16.78 -12.82 1.15
CA THR A 123 -18.00 -13.60 0.91
C THR A 123 -17.88 -14.51 -0.31
N GLY A 124 -16.80 -14.41 -1.05
CA GLY A 124 -16.56 -15.10 -2.31
C GLY A 124 -17.09 -14.34 -3.53
N GLY A 125 -17.62 -13.14 -3.34
CA GLY A 125 -18.06 -12.26 -4.43
C GLY A 125 -16.87 -11.79 -5.27
N ILE A 126 -17.00 -11.88 -6.61
CA ILE A 126 -15.98 -11.38 -7.54
C ILE A 126 -16.40 -10.01 -8.03
N SER A 127 -15.49 -9.06 -7.91
CA SER A 127 -15.65 -7.69 -8.41
C SER A 127 -14.47 -7.31 -9.29
N VAL A 128 -14.65 -6.27 -10.10
CA VAL A 128 -13.59 -5.71 -10.94
C VAL A 128 -13.23 -4.34 -10.40
N GLY A 129 -11.93 -4.09 -10.21
CA GLY A 129 -11.41 -2.80 -9.83
C GLY A 129 -10.47 -2.23 -10.88
N THR A 130 -10.31 -0.92 -10.89
CA THR A 130 -9.34 -0.23 -11.73
C THR A 130 -8.03 -0.07 -10.96
N VAL A 131 -6.94 -0.59 -11.52
CA VAL A 131 -5.60 -0.44 -10.94
C VAL A 131 -5.03 0.91 -11.37
N VAL A 132 -4.57 1.68 -10.40
CA VAL A 132 -3.98 3.00 -10.62
C VAL A 132 -2.62 3.10 -9.95
N ASN A 133 -1.73 3.91 -10.52
CA ASN A 133 -0.47 4.29 -9.90
C ASN A 133 -0.65 5.54 -9.01
N LEU A 134 -0.34 5.40 -7.73
CA LEU A 134 -0.24 6.53 -6.82
C LEU A 134 1.20 7.04 -6.81
N LYS A 135 1.42 8.25 -7.30
CA LYS A 135 2.76 8.86 -7.40
C LYS A 135 3.44 8.98 -6.05
N THR A 136 2.67 9.32 -5.02
CA THR A 136 3.18 9.44 -3.66
C THR A 136 2.17 8.92 -2.64
N VAL A 137 2.68 8.17 -1.66
CA VAL A 137 1.96 7.74 -0.46
C VAL A 137 2.82 8.10 0.74
N ASN A 138 2.41 9.09 1.51
CA ASN A 138 3.17 9.58 2.66
C ASN A 138 2.48 9.18 3.97
N ILE A 139 3.20 8.48 4.82
CA ILE A 139 2.75 8.06 6.15
C ILE A 139 3.78 8.54 7.18
N GLY A 140 3.41 9.52 8.00
CA GLY A 140 4.28 10.03 9.06
C GLY A 140 5.60 10.65 8.57
N GLY A 141 5.66 11.10 7.32
CA GLY A 141 6.85 11.66 6.69
C GLY A 141 7.68 10.62 5.91
N ILE A 142 7.30 9.34 5.94
CA ILE A 142 7.87 8.33 5.05
C ILE A 142 7.10 8.36 3.73
N VAL A 143 7.78 8.66 2.63
CA VAL A 143 7.17 8.75 1.31
C VAL A 143 7.52 7.51 0.50
N LEU A 144 6.49 6.80 0.04
CA LEU A 144 6.60 5.78 -0.99
C LEU A 144 6.23 6.40 -2.33
N HIS A 145 6.94 6.01 -3.37
CA HIS A 145 6.67 6.42 -4.74
C HIS A 145 6.14 5.25 -5.55
N ASP A 146 5.30 5.57 -6.54
CA ASP A 146 4.79 4.63 -7.54
C ASP A 146 4.17 3.38 -6.89
N VAL A 147 3.15 3.63 -6.09
CA VAL A 147 2.43 2.58 -5.35
C VAL A 147 1.15 2.23 -6.09
N GLU A 148 0.98 0.97 -6.44
CA GLU A 148 -0.26 0.48 -7.04
C GLU A 148 -1.39 0.46 -6.02
N ALA A 149 -2.57 0.90 -6.46
CA ALA A 149 -3.80 0.87 -5.70
C ALA A 149 -4.97 0.41 -6.57
N THR A 150 -5.94 -0.22 -5.96
CA THR A 150 -7.18 -0.66 -6.62
C THR A 150 -8.29 0.32 -6.29
N VAL A 151 -8.87 0.90 -7.32
CA VAL A 151 -10.11 1.69 -7.20
C VAL A 151 -11.30 0.74 -7.32
N VAL A 152 -12.05 0.64 -6.23
CA VAL A 152 -13.28 -0.18 -6.18
C VAL A 152 -14.47 0.65 -6.65
N ASP A 153 -15.28 0.10 -7.55
CA ASP A 153 -16.49 0.78 -8.04
C ASP A 153 -17.62 0.76 -7.00
N ASN A 154 -17.34 1.41 -5.88
CA ASN A 154 -18.28 1.63 -4.79
C ASN A 154 -17.92 2.94 -4.09
N ILE A 155 -18.81 3.91 -4.12
CA ILE A 155 -18.62 5.23 -3.51
C ILE A 155 -18.48 5.20 -1.98
N SER A 156 -18.95 4.13 -1.34
CA SER A 156 -18.94 3.95 0.11
C SER A 156 -17.91 2.89 0.55
N ALA A 157 -17.06 2.41 -0.37
CA ALA A 157 -16.03 1.44 0.00
C ALA A 157 -15.07 2.05 1.02
N PRO A 158 -14.65 1.29 2.04
CA PRO A 158 -13.62 1.77 2.96
C PRO A 158 -12.27 1.91 2.24
N LEU A 159 -11.48 2.91 2.65
CA LEU A 159 -10.11 3.02 2.21
C LEU A 159 -9.27 2.02 3.02
N LEU A 160 -8.54 1.13 2.36
CA LEU A 160 -7.74 0.09 3.01
C LEU A 160 -6.26 0.30 2.73
N LEU A 161 -5.44 0.23 3.77
CA LEU A 161 -3.98 0.17 3.66
C LEU A 161 -3.55 -1.29 3.74
N GLY A 162 -3.34 -1.91 2.59
CA GLY A 162 -3.07 -3.34 2.46
C GLY A 162 -1.59 -3.70 2.37
N GLN A 163 -1.34 -5.00 2.22
CA GLN A 163 -0.03 -5.65 2.32
C GLN A 163 1.00 -5.14 1.31
N THR A 164 0.61 -4.84 0.06
CA THR A 164 1.57 -4.37 -0.95
C THR A 164 2.24 -3.06 -0.57
N ALA A 165 1.52 -2.18 0.14
CA ALA A 165 2.09 -0.95 0.68
C ALA A 165 2.81 -1.21 2.02
N LEU A 166 2.19 -1.98 2.92
CA LEU A 166 2.76 -2.27 4.24
C LEU A 166 4.13 -2.94 4.14
N ALA A 167 4.31 -3.87 3.20
CA ALA A 167 5.58 -4.56 2.97
C ALA A 167 6.72 -3.61 2.57
N LYS A 168 6.41 -2.48 1.95
CA LYS A 168 7.42 -1.48 1.56
C LYS A 168 8.00 -0.72 2.75
N PHE A 169 7.33 -0.75 3.91
CA PHE A 169 7.81 -0.10 5.14
C PHE A 169 8.73 -1.01 5.98
N GLY A 170 8.86 -2.30 5.63
CA GLY A 170 9.67 -3.25 6.36
C GLY A 170 9.01 -3.71 7.66
N LYS A 171 9.69 -3.55 8.81
CA LYS A 171 9.14 -3.97 10.09
C LYS A 171 8.18 -2.91 10.63
N ILE A 172 6.98 -3.37 11.00
CA ILE A 172 5.92 -2.53 11.56
C ILE A 172 5.60 -3.05 12.97
N SER A 173 5.52 -2.14 13.94
CA SER A 173 5.11 -2.43 15.30
C SER A 173 3.84 -1.65 15.64
N ILE A 174 2.88 -2.30 16.31
CA ILE A 174 1.60 -1.70 16.67
C ILE A 174 1.46 -1.69 18.18
N ASP A 175 1.16 -0.52 18.72
CA ASP A 175 0.83 -0.32 20.13
C ASP A 175 -0.64 0.10 20.24
N TYR A 176 -1.49 -0.86 20.58
CA TYR A 176 -2.93 -0.65 20.71
C TYR A 176 -3.29 0.17 21.95
N ASN A 177 -2.46 0.16 23.00
CA ASN A 177 -2.72 0.94 24.20
C ASN A 177 -2.50 2.44 23.95
N ASN A 178 -1.47 2.75 23.19
CA ASN A 178 -1.12 4.12 22.83
C ASN A 178 -1.69 4.55 21.48
N LEU A 179 -2.40 3.67 20.77
CA LEU A 179 -2.93 3.90 19.43
C LEU A 179 -1.83 4.44 18.48
N THR A 180 -0.71 3.74 18.42
CA THR A 180 0.42 4.11 17.55
C THR A 180 0.88 2.95 16.70
N ILE A 181 1.28 3.30 15.48
CA ILE A 181 1.99 2.40 14.58
C ILE A 181 3.40 2.95 14.38
N GLU A 182 4.42 2.10 14.46
CA GLU A 182 5.83 2.46 14.30
C GLU A 182 6.40 1.70 13.12
N PHE A 183 7.03 2.44 12.23
CA PHE A 183 7.74 1.93 11.06
C PHE A 183 9.25 1.94 11.34
N ASN A 184 9.92 0.78 11.22
CA ASN A 184 11.33 0.57 11.57
C ASN A 184 12.18 0.16 10.37
#